data_38f060d7fe4b60cf14e7fa32f8a19397
#
_entry.id   38f060d7fe4b60cf14e7fa32f8a19397
#
_cell.length_a   1.000
_cell.length_b   1.000
_cell.length_c   1.000
_cell.angle_alpha   90.00
_cell.angle_beta   90.00
_cell.angle_gamma   90.00
#
_symmetry.space_group_name_H-M   'P 1'
#
loop_
_entity.id
_entity.type
_entity.pdbx_description
1 polymer ?
#
loop_
_entity_poly.entity_id
_entity_poly.type
_entity_poly.pdbx_seq_one_letter_code
_entity_poly.pdbx_strand_id
1 'polypeptide(L)'
;MTAQKMTAQEIIAFIGNSEKKTNVKVTFEGELAAAVPESVIKLGNVLFGDWKDIEPLLVNLTENKDYVVEQDGRNSAVPLLDKRHINARIEPGAIIRDQVTIEDNAVVMMGAVINIGAEIGAGTMIDM
;
A
#
# COMPACT_ATOMS: atom_id res chain seq x y z
N MET A 1 -0.17 8.64 13.78
CA MET A 1 -1.59 8.25 13.89
C MET A 1 -1.68 6.87 14.50
N THR A 2 -2.51 6.72 15.50
CA THR A 2 -2.69 5.43 16.17
C THR A 2 -3.79 4.64 15.46
N ALA A 3 -3.55 3.37 15.21
CA ALA A 3 -4.59 2.50 14.65
C ALA A 3 -5.72 2.32 15.66
N GLN A 4 -6.94 2.19 15.17
CA GLN A 4 -8.10 1.87 16.01
C GLN A 4 -8.03 0.44 16.50
N LYS A 5 -8.43 0.23 17.76
CA LYS A 5 -8.64 -1.12 18.24
C LYS A 5 -9.80 -1.75 17.51
N MET A 6 -9.62 -2.98 17.07
CA MET A 6 -10.62 -3.74 16.34
C MET A 6 -10.90 -5.05 17.03
N THR A 7 -12.17 -5.42 17.07
CA THR A 7 -12.56 -6.78 17.49
C THR A 7 -12.21 -7.78 16.39
N ALA A 8 -12.18 -9.06 16.73
CA ALA A 8 -11.92 -10.11 15.75
C ALA A 8 -12.94 -10.07 14.59
N GLN A 9 -14.21 -9.81 14.91
CA GLN A 9 -15.28 -9.72 13.90
C GLN A 9 -15.09 -8.51 13.00
N GLU A 10 -14.66 -7.38 13.55
CA GLU A 10 -14.37 -6.19 12.77
C GLU A 10 -13.19 -6.41 11.83
N ILE A 11 -12.15 -7.13 12.27
CA ILE A 11 -11.00 -7.49 11.45
C ILE A 11 -11.44 -8.37 10.28
N ILE A 12 -12.24 -9.39 10.54
CA ILE A 12 -12.75 -10.30 9.51
C ILE A 12 -13.60 -9.52 8.49
N ALA A 13 -14.48 -8.65 8.95
CA ALA A 13 -15.32 -7.84 8.08
C ALA A 13 -14.48 -6.87 7.23
N PHE A 14 -13.48 -6.24 7.82
CA PHE A 14 -12.59 -5.32 7.10
C PHE A 14 -11.86 -6.05 5.97
N ILE A 15 -11.29 -7.20 6.26
CA ILE A 15 -10.58 -8.00 5.24
C ILE A 15 -11.53 -8.46 4.15
N GLY A 16 -12.70 -8.99 4.53
CA GLY A 16 -13.67 -9.53 3.58
C GLY A 16 -14.33 -8.48 2.69
N ASN A 17 -14.50 -7.26 3.20
CA ASN A 17 -15.15 -6.17 2.47
C ASN A 17 -14.18 -5.29 1.69
N SER A 18 -12.89 -5.47 1.86
CA SER A 18 -11.89 -4.69 1.14
C SER A 18 -11.82 -5.13 -0.31
N GLU A 19 -11.76 -4.16 -1.23
CA GLU A 19 -11.64 -4.44 -2.66
C GLU A 19 -10.19 -4.74 -3.03
N LYS A 20 -10.02 -5.74 -3.88
CA LYS A 20 -8.71 -6.03 -4.47
C LYS A 20 -8.26 -4.86 -5.33
N LYS A 21 -7.03 -4.43 -5.15
CA LYS A 21 -6.41 -3.37 -5.95
C LYS A 21 -5.03 -3.81 -6.40
N THR A 22 -4.65 -3.37 -7.59
CA THR A 22 -3.30 -3.52 -8.12
C THR A 22 -2.73 -2.13 -8.25
N ASN A 23 -2.12 -1.62 -7.19
CA ASN A 23 -1.58 -0.27 -7.19
C ASN A 23 -0.31 -0.19 -8.03
N VAL A 24 -0.28 0.79 -8.92
CA VAL A 24 0.85 1.01 -9.82
C VAL A 24 1.28 2.47 -9.81
N LYS A 25 2.51 2.68 -10.24
CA LYS A 25 3.04 3.99 -10.60
C LYS A 25 3.36 3.96 -12.07
N VAL A 26 2.79 4.90 -12.83
CA VAL A 26 2.99 4.99 -14.27
C VAL A 26 3.63 6.32 -14.60
N THR A 27 4.79 6.28 -15.24
CA THR A 27 5.44 7.45 -15.81
C THR A 27 5.16 7.46 -17.30
N PHE A 28 4.65 8.57 -17.83
CA PHE A 28 4.21 8.62 -19.23
C PHE A 28 4.60 9.92 -19.90
N GLU A 29 4.58 9.89 -21.23
CA GLU A 29 4.61 11.09 -22.07
C GLU A 29 3.49 10.99 -23.11
N GLY A 30 3.02 12.14 -23.60
CA GLY A 30 1.91 12.18 -24.53
C GLY A 30 0.59 12.47 -23.83
N GLU A 31 -0.51 12.37 -24.57
CA GLU A 31 -1.83 12.70 -24.09
C GLU A 31 -2.57 11.47 -23.60
N LEU A 32 -3.20 11.59 -22.43
CA LEU A 32 -4.06 10.55 -21.89
C LEU A 32 -5.37 10.48 -22.69
N ALA A 33 -5.94 9.29 -22.77
CA ALA A 33 -7.13 9.04 -23.58
C ALA A 33 -8.42 9.59 -22.96
N ALA A 34 -8.41 9.95 -21.68
CA ALA A 34 -9.57 10.45 -20.95
C ALA A 34 -9.16 11.33 -19.79
N ALA A 35 -10.14 11.98 -19.15
CA ALA A 35 -9.90 12.73 -17.94
C ALA A 35 -9.49 11.80 -16.80
N VAL A 36 -8.57 12.27 -15.95
CA VAL A 36 -8.07 11.48 -14.82
C VAL A 36 -9.17 11.43 -13.74
N PRO A 37 -9.60 10.22 -13.33
CA PRO A 37 -10.61 10.09 -12.29
C PRO A 37 -10.04 10.46 -10.91
N GLU A 38 -10.92 10.74 -9.95
CA GLU A 38 -10.52 11.11 -8.59
C GLU A 38 -9.72 10.02 -7.87
N SER A 39 -9.94 8.76 -8.25
CA SER A 39 -9.23 7.61 -7.68
C SER A 39 -7.77 7.52 -8.10
N VAL A 40 -7.35 8.32 -9.09
CA VAL A 40 -5.99 8.34 -9.61
C VAL A 40 -5.34 9.68 -9.28
N ILE A 41 -4.12 9.63 -8.74
CA ILE A 41 -3.33 10.83 -8.48
C ILE A 41 -2.45 11.08 -9.69
N LYS A 42 -2.57 12.26 -10.30
CA LYS A 42 -1.70 12.72 -11.38
C LYS A 42 -0.79 13.82 -10.87
N LEU A 43 0.51 13.60 -10.96
CA LEU A 43 1.52 14.62 -10.66
C LEU A 43 2.44 14.75 -11.86
N GLY A 44 2.27 15.84 -12.63
CA GLY A 44 3.02 16.01 -13.87
C GLY A 44 2.78 14.84 -14.81
N ASN A 45 3.83 14.11 -15.14
CA ASN A 45 3.78 12.95 -16.03
C ASN A 45 3.74 11.62 -15.27
N VAL A 46 3.28 11.63 -14.02
CA VAL A 46 3.23 10.42 -13.19
C VAL A 46 1.81 10.20 -12.69
N LEU A 47 1.35 8.96 -12.80
CA LEU A 47 0.05 8.51 -12.31
C LEU A 47 0.24 7.49 -11.18
N PHE A 48 -0.55 7.62 -10.13
CA PHE A 48 -0.57 6.67 -9.01
C PHE A 48 -1.99 6.19 -8.79
N GLY A 49 -2.18 4.90 -8.72
CA GLY A 49 -3.50 4.35 -8.41
C GLY A 49 -3.65 2.90 -8.81
N ASP A 50 -4.89 2.44 -8.80
CA ASP A 50 -5.24 1.09 -9.21
C ASP A 50 -5.14 0.95 -10.73
N TRP A 51 -4.54 -0.13 -11.17
CA TRP A 51 -4.35 -0.40 -12.60
C TRP A 51 -5.67 -0.36 -13.39
N LYS A 52 -6.75 -0.86 -12.82
CA LYS A 52 -8.05 -0.85 -13.53
C LYS A 52 -8.55 0.58 -13.84
N ASP A 53 -8.13 1.57 -13.04
CA ASP A 53 -8.51 2.97 -13.23
C ASP A 53 -7.53 3.71 -14.14
N ILE A 54 -6.30 3.23 -14.20
CA ILE A 54 -5.22 3.85 -15.00
C ILE A 54 -5.19 3.30 -16.42
N GLU A 55 -5.38 2.00 -16.59
CA GLU A 55 -5.29 1.36 -17.91
C GLU A 55 -6.12 2.06 -18.99
N PRO A 56 -7.37 2.44 -18.73
CA PRO A 56 -8.18 3.12 -19.76
C PRO A 56 -7.61 4.47 -20.21
N LEU A 57 -6.76 5.11 -19.39
CA LEU A 57 -6.14 6.37 -19.73
C LEU A 57 -4.99 6.20 -20.74
N LEU A 58 -4.46 5.00 -20.85
CA LEU A 58 -3.24 4.69 -21.59
C LEU A 58 -3.51 4.02 -22.94
N VAL A 59 -4.76 3.86 -23.34
CA VAL A 59 -5.12 3.06 -24.53
C VAL A 59 -4.55 3.61 -25.84
N ASN A 60 -4.22 4.89 -25.90
CA ASN A 60 -3.61 5.53 -27.07
C ASN A 60 -2.09 5.54 -27.01
N LEU A 61 -1.50 4.99 -25.96
CA LEU A 61 -0.05 4.98 -25.71
C LEU A 61 0.48 3.55 -25.73
N THR A 62 1.76 3.43 -25.98
CA THR A 62 2.43 2.13 -26.09
C THR A 62 3.33 1.89 -24.88
N GLU A 63 3.15 0.76 -24.23
CA GLU A 63 3.96 0.39 -23.08
C GLU A 63 5.43 0.24 -23.47
N ASN A 64 6.31 0.69 -22.57
CA ASN A 64 7.77 0.70 -22.75
C ASN A 64 8.26 1.57 -23.91
N LYS A 65 7.38 2.41 -24.45
CA LYS A 65 7.71 3.46 -25.42
C LYS A 65 7.20 4.81 -24.92
N ASP A 66 5.92 4.88 -24.61
CA ASP A 66 5.26 6.10 -24.15
C ASP A 66 5.03 6.12 -22.64
N TYR A 67 5.00 4.95 -22.01
CA TYR A 67 4.86 4.86 -20.56
C TYR A 67 5.55 3.62 -20.00
N VAL A 68 5.90 3.71 -18.72
CA VAL A 68 6.51 2.62 -17.97
C VAL A 68 5.69 2.41 -16.69
N VAL A 69 5.40 1.15 -16.38
CA VAL A 69 4.64 0.76 -15.19
C VAL A 69 5.58 0.20 -14.13
N GLU A 70 5.46 0.72 -12.92
CA GLU A 70 6.15 0.19 -11.76
C GLU A 70 5.13 -0.32 -10.75
N GLN A 71 5.38 -1.48 -10.18
CA GLN A 71 4.53 -2.06 -9.13
C GLN A 71 5.36 -2.96 -8.22
N ASP A 72 4.79 -3.28 -7.08
CA ASP A 72 5.44 -4.21 -6.13
C ASP A 72 4.96 -5.66 -6.28
N GLY A 73 4.17 -5.93 -7.29
CA GLY A 73 3.67 -7.28 -7.61
C GLY A 73 2.44 -7.69 -6.83
N ARG A 74 1.87 -6.80 -6.03
CA ARG A 74 0.68 -7.16 -5.23
C ARG A 74 -0.61 -6.95 -6.01
N ASN A 75 -1.52 -7.92 -5.85
CA ASN A 75 -2.94 -7.78 -6.11
C ASN A 75 -3.63 -8.01 -4.78
N SER A 76 -3.86 -6.97 -4.01
CA SER A 76 -4.28 -7.11 -2.62
C SER A 76 -5.41 -6.16 -2.26
N ALA A 77 -6.22 -6.56 -1.30
CA ALA A 77 -7.30 -5.75 -0.78
C ALA A 77 -6.88 -4.93 0.44
N VAL A 78 -6.01 -5.49 1.28
CA VAL A 78 -5.56 -4.82 2.50
C VAL A 78 -4.18 -4.23 2.26
N PRO A 79 -4.01 -2.91 2.38
CA PRO A 79 -2.71 -2.30 2.17
C PRO A 79 -1.73 -2.65 3.28
N LEU A 80 -0.45 -2.40 3.02
CA LEU A 80 0.57 -2.46 4.05
C LEU A 80 0.55 -1.19 4.89
N LEU A 81 1.08 -1.29 6.10
CA LEU A 81 1.18 -0.16 7.01
C LEU A 81 2.08 0.94 6.41
N ASP A 82 1.62 2.18 6.48
CA ASP A 82 2.45 3.34 6.18
C ASP A 82 3.41 3.55 7.35
N LYS A 83 4.70 3.40 7.08
CA LYS A 83 5.75 3.40 8.11
C LYS A 83 6.48 4.74 8.25
N ARG A 84 6.09 5.76 7.47
CA ARG A 84 6.84 7.02 7.43
C ARG A 84 6.93 7.74 8.78
N HIS A 85 5.92 7.57 9.62
CA HIS A 85 5.82 8.27 10.90
C HIS A 85 5.98 7.35 12.11
N ILE A 86 6.48 6.15 11.89
CA ILE A 86 6.67 5.16 12.95
C ILE A 86 8.09 5.27 13.48
N ASN A 87 8.23 5.55 14.78
CA ASN A 87 9.52 5.66 15.45
C ASN A 87 9.98 4.30 16.00
N ALA A 88 10.18 3.36 15.09
CA ALA A 88 10.62 2.01 15.40
C ALA A 88 11.56 1.53 14.31
N ARG A 89 12.40 0.54 14.65
CA ARG A 89 13.27 -0.08 13.66
C ARG A 89 12.51 -1.25 13.03
N ILE A 90 12.26 -1.16 11.74
CA ILE A 90 11.57 -2.20 10.98
C ILE A 90 12.50 -2.68 9.89
N GLU A 91 12.94 -3.92 10.00
CA GLU A 91 13.91 -4.49 9.07
C GLU A 91 13.24 -4.86 7.74
N PRO A 92 14.00 -4.84 6.64
CA PRO A 92 13.48 -5.29 5.35
C PRO A 92 12.97 -6.73 5.42
N GLY A 93 11.87 -7.00 4.72
CA GLY A 93 11.26 -8.34 4.72
C GLY A 93 10.23 -8.56 5.80
N ALA A 94 10.02 -7.59 6.69
CA ALA A 94 8.88 -7.63 7.59
C ALA A 94 7.60 -7.28 6.82
N ILE A 95 6.54 -8.04 7.01
CA ILE A 95 5.24 -7.80 6.38
C ILE A 95 4.28 -7.31 7.46
N ILE A 96 3.92 -6.04 7.38
CA ILE A 96 3.06 -5.41 8.38
C ILE A 96 1.85 -4.83 7.63
N ARG A 97 0.68 -5.33 7.98
CA ARG A 97 -0.56 -4.87 7.34
C ARG A 97 -1.07 -3.58 7.98
N ASP A 98 -1.98 -2.92 7.28
CA ASP A 98 -2.66 -1.72 7.77
C ASP A 98 -3.34 -1.97 9.13
N GLN A 99 -3.67 -0.92 9.85
CA GLN A 99 -4.33 -0.99 11.16
C GLN A 99 -3.49 -1.71 12.24
N VAL A 100 -2.18 -1.63 12.15
CA VAL A 100 -1.24 -2.09 13.18
C VAL A 100 -0.68 -0.88 13.90
N THR A 101 -0.60 -0.94 15.21
CA THR A 101 0.04 0.10 16.04
C THR A 101 1.41 -0.39 16.48
N ILE A 102 2.44 0.39 16.18
CA ILE A 102 3.81 0.10 16.62
C ILE A 102 4.30 1.33 17.39
N GLU A 103 4.59 1.14 18.66
CA GLU A 103 5.01 2.22 19.53
C GLU A 103 6.53 2.44 19.48
N ASP A 104 6.99 3.52 20.12
CA ASP A 104 8.36 4.00 20.00
C ASP A 104 9.39 2.96 20.40
N ASN A 105 10.49 2.94 19.66
CA ASN A 105 11.66 2.11 19.93
C ASN A 105 11.42 0.60 19.87
N ALA A 106 10.29 0.17 19.30
CA ALA A 106 10.11 -1.24 18.99
C ALA A 106 11.07 -1.67 17.87
N VAL A 107 11.35 -2.95 17.80
CA VAL A 107 12.19 -3.54 16.75
C VAL A 107 11.42 -4.68 16.12
N VAL A 108 11.21 -4.60 14.82
CA VAL A 108 10.57 -5.66 14.05
C VAL A 108 11.62 -6.25 13.12
N MET A 109 11.90 -7.52 13.30
CA MET A 109 12.97 -8.21 12.55
C MET A 109 12.48 -8.66 11.17
N MET A 110 13.44 -8.94 10.30
CA MET A 110 13.16 -9.47 8.97
C MET A 110 12.35 -10.76 9.05
N GLY A 111 11.39 -10.92 8.15
CA GLY A 111 10.54 -12.10 8.10
C GLY A 111 9.38 -12.12 9.08
N ALA A 112 9.26 -11.12 9.95
CA ALA A 112 8.12 -11.01 10.84
C ALA A 112 6.86 -10.68 10.04
N VAL A 113 5.72 -11.27 10.43
CA VAL A 113 4.42 -11.01 9.82
C VAL A 113 3.48 -10.50 10.92
N ILE A 114 2.99 -9.28 10.74
CA ILE A 114 2.11 -8.63 11.72
C ILE A 114 0.79 -8.32 11.02
N ASN A 115 -0.28 -8.92 11.51
CA ASN A 115 -1.59 -8.79 10.90
C ASN A 115 -2.34 -7.57 11.46
N ILE A 116 -3.37 -7.18 10.73
CA ILE A 116 -4.26 -6.07 11.06
C ILE A 116 -4.80 -6.20 12.50
N GLY A 117 -4.81 -5.10 13.21
CA GLY A 117 -5.32 -5.01 14.57
C GLY A 117 -4.30 -5.29 15.66
N ALA A 118 -3.07 -5.72 15.32
CA ALA A 118 -2.04 -5.96 16.31
C ALA A 118 -1.53 -4.65 16.93
N GLU A 119 -1.16 -4.71 18.20
CA GLU A 119 -0.58 -3.59 18.93
C GLU A 119 0.79 -4.04 19.47
N ILE A 120 1.84 -3.35 19.05
CA ILE A 120 3.21 -3.63 19.49
C ILE A 120 3.63 -2.52 20.44
N GLY A 121 3.87 -2.86 21.70
CA GLY A 121 4.24 -1.89 22.73
C GLY A 121 5.63 -1.33 22.54
N ALA A 122 5.90 -0.22 23.22
CA ALA A 122 7.20 0.46 23.18
C ALA A 122 8.33 -0.47 23.59
N GLY A 123 9.43 -0.42 22.87
CA GLY A 123 10.63 -1.19 23.18
C GLY A 123 10.53 -2.68 22.94
N THR A 124 9.40 -3.17 22.41
CA THR A 124 9.19 -4.60 22.15
C THR A 124 10.01 -5.05 20.95
N MET A 125 10.59 -6.23 21.04
CA MET A 125 11.26 -6.87 19.91
C MET A 125 10.36 -7.98 19.34
N ILE A 126 10.05 -7.89 18.06
CA ILE A 126 9.34 -8.94 17.32
C ILE A 126 10.36 -9.65 16.46
N ASP A 127 10.61 -10.90 16.76
CA ASP A 127 11.57 -11.74 16.03
C ASP A 127 10.93 -12.34 14.77
N MET A 128 11.75 -13.04 14.00
CA MET A 128 11.31 -13.69 12.77
C MET A 128 10.17 -14.68 12.99
#